data_966d7aad47c9d115f08e67127075ccdb
#
_entry.id   966d7aad47c9d115f08e67127075ccdb
#
_cell.length_a   1.000
_cell.length_b   1.000
_cell.length_c   1.000
_cell.angle_alpha   90.00
_cell.angle_beta   90.00
_cell.angle_gamma   90.00
#
_symmetry.space_group_name_H-M   'P 1'
#
loop_
_entity.id
_entity.type
_entity.pdbx_description
1 polymer ?
#
loop_
_entity_poly.entity_id
_entity_poly.type
_entity_poly.pdbx_seq_one_letter_code
_entity_poly.pdbx_strand_id
1 'polypeptide(L)'
;MKRKMFFYAFLVLLVMAPVQLPAADFDWMPNFNVLAQADPSGFHARLATRFHIGDAQVNAVLSNFPKPADAYVALRLGEMSGKPIDVVTEQYKTKKGQGWGALAKSLGIKPGSKEFHALKRGDDLYGPQGKGKSKGKKDKKNK
;
A
#
# COMPACT_ATOMS: atom_id res chain seq x y z
N MET A 1 37.47 43.52 -44.24
CA MET A 1 36.66 42.30 -44.16
C MET A 1 36.49 41.91 -42.71
N LYS A 2 35.30 42.15 -42.16
CA LYS A 2 35.04 41.91 -40.73
C LYS A 2 34.43 40.51 -40.60
N ARG A 3 35.20 39.57 -40.07
CA ARG A 3 34.72 38.25 -39.66
C ARG A 3 33.85 38.37 -38.47
N LYS A 4 32.52 38.20 -38.62
CA LYS A 4 31.59 38.10 -37.51
C LYS A 4 31.66 36.67 -37.01
N MET A 5 32.31 36.47 -35.85
CA MET A 5 32.25 35.24 -35.08
C MET A 5 30.87 35.17 -34.42
N PHE A 6 30.03 34.25 -34.90
CA PHE A 6 28.81 33.90 -34.22
C PHE A 6 29.18 32.88 -33.13
N PHE A 7 29.21 33.33 -31.89
CA PHE A 7 29.21 32.44 -30.71
C PHE A 7 27.79 31.90 -30.57
N TYR A 8 27.59 30.64 -30.99
CA TYR A 8 26.44 29.86 -30.58
C TYR A 8 26.65 29.43 -29.15
N ALA A 9 26.06 30.16 -28.22
CA ALA A 9 25.87 29.69 -26.85
C ALA A 9 24.83 28.56 -26.88
N PHE A 10 25.29 27.32 -26.86
CA PHE A 10 24.45 26.15 -26.70
C PHE A 10 24.00 26.10 -25.26
N LEU A 11 22.84 26.71 -24.98
CA LEU A 11 22.17 26.64 -23.69
C LEU A 11 21.63 25.21 -23.52
N VAL A 12 22.42 24.33 -22.92
CA VAL A 12 21.96 23.00 -22.50
C VAL A 12 20.99 23.22 -21.35
N LEU A 13 19.69 23.27 -21.68
CA LEU A 13 18.63 23.25 -20.70
C LEU A 13 18.56 21.83 -20.14
N LEU A 14 19.25 21.61 -19.02
CA LEU A 14 19.16 20.36 -18.24
C LEU A 14 17.75 20.26 -17.68
N VAL A 15 16.85 19.62 -18.42
CA VAL A 15 15.52 19.29 -17.92
C VAL A 15 15.71 18.24 -16.80
N MET A 16 15.73 18.71 -15.57
CA MET A 16 15.60 17.89 -14.39
C MET A 16 14.18 17.31 -14.41
N ALA A 17 14.02 16.16 -15.06
CA ALA A 17 12.83 15.35 -14.90
C ALA A 17 12.71 14.98 -13.41
N PRO A 18 11.58 15.23 -12.75
CA PRO A 18 11.41 14.77 -11.36
C PRO A 18 11.52 13.25 -11.38
N VAL A 19 12.55 12.72 -10.72
CA VAL A 19 12.64 11.31 -10.42
C VAL A 19 11.50 11.04 -9.45
N GLN A 20 10.40 10.52 -9.97
CA GLN A 20 9.31 10.03 -9.14
C GLN A 20 9.79 8.72 -8.54
N LEU A 21 10.31 8.83 -7.31
CA LEU A 21 10.53 7.64 -6.49
C LEU A 21 9.16 6.95 -6.36
N PRO A 22 9.06 5.65 -6.65
CA PRO A 22 7.83 4.92 -6.39
C PRO A 22 7.50 5.14 -4.91
N ALA A 23 6.28 5.61 -4.63
CA ALA A 23 5.83 5.78 -3.28
C ALA A 23 5.95 4.43 -2.58
N ALA A 24 6.73 4.38 -1.51
CA ALA A 24 7.02 3.14 -0.81
C ALA A 24 5.71 2.48 -0.37
N ASP A 25 5.51 1.24 -0.78
CA ASP A 25 4.52 0.36 -0.19
C ASP A 25 4.77 0.30 1.33
N PHE A 26 3.74 0.01 2.11
CA PHE A 26 3.92 -0.17 3.55
C PHE A 26 4.84 -1.36 3.81
N ASP A 27 5.75 -1.25 4.76
CA ASP A 27 6.80 -2.25 5.05
C ASP A 27 6.28 -3.67 5.31
N TRP A 28 5.04 -3.80 5.77
CA TRP A 28 4.40 -5.10 6.05
C TRP A 28 3.83 -5.79 4.81
N MET A 29 3.57 -5.07 3.71
CA MET A 29 2.88 -5.60 2.53
C MET A 29 3.60 -6.80 1.86
N PRO A 30 4.92 -6.85 1.75
CA PRO A 30 5.61 -8.01 1.19
C PRO A 30 5.33 -9.29 1.97
N ASN A 31 5.42 -9.25 3.29
CA ASN A 31 5.13 -10.41 4.15
C ASN A 31 3.65 -10.81 4.09
N PHE A 32 2.74 -9.83 4.07
CA PHE A 32 1.31 -10.06 3.90
C PHE A 32 1.01 -10.81 2.60
N ASN A 33 1.63 -10.43 1.48
CA ASN A 33 1.46 -11.11 0.20
C ASN A 33 1.92 -12.58 0.27
N VAL A 34 3.03 -12.86 0.96
CA VAL A 34 3.52 -14.24 1.15
C VAL A 34 2.49 -15.08 1.92
N LEU A 35 1.94 -14.55 3.02
CA LEU A 35 0.95 -15.25 3.83
C LEU A 35 -0.35 -15.50 3.05
N ALA A 36 -0.83 -14.51 2.31
CA ALA A 36 -2.03 -14.62 1.50
C ALA A 36 -1.87 -15.64 0.35
N GLN A 37 -0.70 -15.71 -0.26
CA GLN A 37 -0.37 -16.66 -1.32
C GLN A 37 -0.16 -18.08 -0.80
N ALA A 38 0.29 -18.24 0.44
CA ALA A 38 0.45 -19.55 1.08
C ALA A 38 -0.89 -20.21 1.40
N ASP A 39 -1.94 -19.43 1.67
CA ASP A 39 -3.30 -19.90 1.94
C ASP A 39 -4.35 -19.02 1.26
N PRO A 40 -4.55 -19.14 -0.06
CA PRO A 40 -5.49 -18.30 -0.80
C PRO A 40 -6.93 -18.44 -0.32
N SER A 41 -7.36 -19.64 0.04
CA SER A 41 -8.73 -19.90 0.52
C SER A 41 -8.96 -19.27 1.89
N GLY A 42 -8.00 -19.42 2.80
CA GLY A 42 -8.05 -18.78 4.11
C GLY A 42 -7.98 -17.24 3.99
N PHE A 43 -7.18 -16.73 3.08
CA PHE A 43 -7.12 -15.29 2.80
C PHE A 43 -8.49 -14.76 2.32
N HIS A 44 -9.11 -15.45 1.36
CA HIS A 44 -10.45 -15.12 0.87
C HIS A 44 -11.48 -15.07 2.01
N ALA A 45 -11.52 -16.13 2.83
CA ALA A 45 -12.43 -16.21 3.97
C ALA A 45 -12.19 -15.11 5.02
N ARG A 46 -10.92 -14.75 5.26
CA ARG A 46 -10.54 -13.65 6.17
C ARG A 46 -11.02 -12.31 5.65
N LEU A 47 -10.85 -12.02 4.35
CA LEU A 47 -11.39 -10.79 3.73
C LEU A 47 -12.92 -10.72 3.86
N ALA A 48 -13.63 -11.79 3.50
CA ALA A 48 -15.08 -11.85 3.60
C ALA A 48 -15.56 -11.56 5.03
N THR A 49 -14.95 -12.20 6.01
CA THR A 49 -15.29 -12.02 7.43
C THR A 49 -14.93 -10.61 7.94
N ARG A 50 -13.72 -10.13 7.63
CA ARG A 50 -13.23 -8.84 8.14
C ARG A 50 -14.02 -7.65 7.62
N PHE A 51 -14.40 -7.70 6.34
CA PHE A 51 -15.11 -6.61 5.69
C PHE A 51 -16.62 -6.83 5.55
N HIS A 52 -17.13 -7.96 6.06
CA HIS A 52 -18.54 -8.33 5.96
C HIS A 52 -19.08 -8.32 4.51
N ILE A 53 -18.31 -8.85 3.59
CA ILE A 53 -18.63 -8.92 2.16
C ILE A 53 -18.76 -10.36 1.69
N GLY A 54 -19.61 -10.59 0.68
CA GLY A 54 -19.81 -11.91 0.11
C GLY A 54 -18.66 -12.35 -0.82
N ASP A 55 -18.61 -13.67 -1.10
CA ASP A 55 -17.58 -14.28 -1.94
C ASP A 55 -17.46 -13.65 -3.33
N ALA A 56 -18.58 -13.33 -3.96
CA ALA A 56 -18.59 -12.66 -5.27
C ALA A 56 -17.89 -11.29 -5.21
N GLN A 57 -18.09 -10.55 -4.12
CA GLN A 57 -17.49 -9.25 -3.92
C GLN A 57 -15.98 -9.36 -3.61
N VAL A 58 -15.58 -10.37 -2.81
CA VAL A 58 -14.17 -10.67 -2.58
C VAL A 58 -13.46 -10.98 -3.90
N ASN A 59 -14.05 -11.86 -4.73
CA ASN A 59 -13.50 -12.21 -6.03
C ASN A 59 -13.37 -10.98 -6.96
N ALA A 60 -14.39 -10.11 -6.99
CA ALA A 60 -14.38 -8.89 -7.77
C ALA A 60 -13.24 -7.94 -7.31
N VAL A 61 -13.04 -7.80 -6.01
CA VAL A 61 -11.93 -6.99 -5.48
C VAL A 61 -10.59 -7.60 -5.86
N LEU A 62 -10.38 -8.89 -5.59
CA LEU A 62 -9.10 -9.56 -5.87
C LEU A 62 -8.72 -9.53 -7.35
N SER A 63 -9.70 -9.54 -8.26
CA SER A 63 -9.44 -9.44 -9.71
C SER A 63 -9.01 -8.04 -10.17
N ASN A 64 -9.28 -7.00 -9.39
CA ASN A 64 -8.93 -5.61 -9.72
C ASN A 64 -7.54 -5.18 -9.21
N PHE A 65 -6.93 -5.95 -8.31
CA PHE A 65 -5.66 -5.60 -7.70
C PHE A 65 -4.60 -6.68 -7.95
N PRO A 66 -3.36 -6.29 -8.33
CA PRO A 66 -2.32 -7.24 -8.74
C PRO A 66 -1.78 -8.08 -7.59
N LYS A 67 -1.90 -7.58 -6.36
CA LYS A 67 -1.37 -8.23 -5.16
C LYS A 67 -2.42 -8.29 -4.05
N PRO A 68 -2.42 -9.35 -3.22
CA PRO A 68 -3.32 -9.48 -2.08
C PRO A 68 -3.31 -8.28 -1.13
N ALA A 69 -2.13 -7.74 -0.82
CA ALA A 69 -1.99 -6.58 0.05
C ALA A 69 -2.63 -5.33 -0.55
N ASP A 70 -2.58 -5.14 -1.88
CA ASP A 70 -3.22 -4.02 -2.55
C ASP A 70 -4.75 -4.08 -2.41
N ALA A 71 -5.34 -5.26 -2.57
CA ALA A 71 -6.77 -5.50 -2.37
C ALA A 71 -7.19 -5.19 -0.91
N TYR A 72 -6.42 -5.66 0.05
CA TYR A 72 -6.66 -5.38 1.46
C TYR A 72 -6.58 -3.88 1.78
N VAL A 73 -5.54 -3.19 1.32
CA VAL A 73 -5.38 -1.74 1.54
C VAL A 73 -6.53 -0.97 0.90
N ALA A 74 -6.96 -1.35 -0.31
CA ALA A 74 -8.08 -0.71 -0.99
C ALA A 74 -9.38 -0.86 -0.18
N LEU A 75 -9.67 -2.04 0.36
CA LEU A 75 -10.82 -2.26 1.25
C LEU A 75 -10.74 -1.42 2.52
N ARG A 76 -9.56 -1.33 3.14
CA ARG A 76 -9.33 -0.46 4.31
C ARG A 76 -9.55 1.01 4.00
N LEU A 77 -9.09 1.49 2.85
CA LEU A 77 -9.32 2.87 2.42
C LEU A 77 -10.81 3.14 2.14
N GLY A 78 -11.54 2.18 1.58
CA GLY A 78 -12.99 2.25 1.43
C GLY A 78 -13.70 2.41 2.77
N GLU A 79 -13.32 1.57 3.75
CA GLU A 79 -13.85 1.64 5.13
C GLU A 79 -13.54 2.99 5.78
N MET A 80 -12.31 3.47 5.73
CA MET A 80 -11.88 4.73 6.33
C MET A 80 -12.55 5.96 5.69
N SER A 81 -12.76 5.92 4.39
CA SER A 81 -13.35 7.04 3.63
C SER A 81 -14.86 7.01 3.57
N GLY A 82 -15.48 5.89 3.97
CA GLY A 82 -16.91 5.65 3.78
C GLY A 82 -17.32 5.55 2.31
N LYS A 83 -16.39 5.25 1.40
CA LYS A 83 -16.64 5.15 -0.03
C LYS A 83 -16.74 3.70 -0.48
N PRO A 84 -17.64 3.40 -1.45
CA PRO A 84 -17.73 2.08 -2.05
C PRO A 84 -16.40 1.66 -2.69
N ILE A 85 -16.12 0.35 -2.69
CA ILE A 85 -14.88 -0.19 -3.24
C ILE A 85 -14.67 0.13 -4.72
N ASP A 86 -15.74 0.30 -5.49
CA ASP A 86 -15.67 0.68 -6.90
C ASP A 86 -15.04 2.06 -7.08
N VAL A 87 -15.40 3.03 -6.22
CA VAL A 87 -14.81 4.36 -6.21
C VAL A 87 -13.33 4.31 -5.86
N VAL A 88 -12.96 3.47 -4.89
CA VAL A 88 -11.54 3.28 -4.50
C VAL A 88 -10.77 2.64 -5.66
N THR A 89 -11.34 1.63 -6.32
CA THR A 89 -10.75 0.94 -7.46
C THR A 89 -10.51 1.90 -8.64
N GLU A 90 -11.47 2.75 -8.96
CA GLU A 90 -11.31 3.78 -10.01
C GLU A 90 -10.21 4.78 -9.66
N GLN A 91 -10.18 5.25 -8.43
CA GLN A 91 -9.12 6.16 -7.97
C GLN A 91 -7.74 5.48 -7.99
N TYR A 92 -7.67 4.19 -7.66
CA TYR A 92 -6.44 3.42 -7.76
C TYR A 92 -5.92 3.33 -9.20
N LYS A 93 -6.82 3.03 -10.16
CA LYS A 93 -6.47 2.93 -11.59
C LYS A 93 -5.99 4.27 -12.15
N THR A 94 -6.65 5.37 -11.80
CA THR A 94 -6.31 6.72 -12.28
C THR A 94 -5.05 7.28 -11.64
N LYS A 95 -4.76 6.89 -10.40
CA LYS A 95 -3.59 7.37 -9.61
C LYS A 95 -2.48 6.32 -9.49
N LYS A 96 -2.46 5.35 -10.37
CA LYS A 96 -1.47 4.28 -10.39
C LYS A 96 -0.05 4.87 -10.39
N GLY A 97 0.77 4.42 -9.43
CA GLY A 97 2.15 4.90 -9.27
C GLY A 97 2.32 6.10 -8.32
N GLN A 98 1.24 6.72 -7.83
CA GLN A 98 1.34 7.82 -6.85
C GLN A 98 1.42 7.32 -5.39
N GLY A 99 1.16 6.03 -5.15
CA GLY A 99 1.22 5.39 -3.85
C GLY A 99 -0.04 5.54 -2.99
N TRP A 100 -0.09 4.73 -1.95
CA TRP A 100 -1.26 4.60 -1.07
C TRP A 100 -1.58 5.88 -0.28
N GLY A 101 -0.56 6.67 0.08
CA GLY A 101 -0.76 7.94 0.77
C GLY A 101 -1.47 8.98 -0.11
N ALA A 102 -1.10 9.07 -1.38
CA ALA A 102 -1.75 9.96 -2.33
C ALA A 102 -3.19 9.52 -2.62
N LEU A 103 -3.42 8.22 -2.74
CA LEU A 103 -4.76 7.67 -2.91
C LEU A 103 -5.64 7.95 -1.68
N ALA A 104 -5.14 7.72 -0.48
CA ALA A 104 -5.84 8.03 0.77
C ALA A 104 -6.26 9.50 0.82
N LYS A 105 -5.34 10.41 0.51
CA LYS A 105 -5.62 11.85 0.45
C LYS A 105 -6.73 12.18 -0.56
N SER A 106 -6.72 11.56 -1.75
CA SER A 106 -7.76 11.79 -2.77
C SER A 106 -9.14 11.29 -2.35
N LEU A 107 -9.19 10.30 -1.47
CA LEU A 107 -10.41 9.77 -0.89
C LEU A 107 -10.90 10.60 0.32
N GLY A 108 -10.19 11.65 0.70
CA GLY A 108 -10.52 12.50 1.85
C GLY A 108 -9.99 11.98 3.19
N ILE A 109 -9.14 10.95 3.18
CA ILE A 109 -8.48 10.44 4.38
C ILE A 109 -7.30 11.35 4.71
N LYS A 110 -7.25 11.84 5.95
CA LYS A 110 -6.13 12.65 6.42
C LYS A 110 -4.92 11.75 6.68
N PRO A 111 -3.75 12.01 6.05
CA PRO A 111 -2.55 11.19 6.25
C PRO A 111 -2.06 11.12 7.69
N GLY A 112 -2.42 12.11 8.54
CA GLY A 112 -2.13 12.15 9.97
C GLY A 112 -3.19 11.53 10.87
N SER A 113 -4.27 10.92 10.32
CA SER A 113 -5.30 10.28 11.14
C SER A 113 -4.77 9.02 11.83
N LYS A 114 -5.36 8.68 12.98
CA LYS A 114 -4.98 7.49 13.75
C LYS A 114 -5.18 6.20 12.94
N GLU A 115 -6.26 6.15 12.18
CA GLU A 115 -6.64 5.02 11.33
C GLU A 115 -5.62 4.80 10.22
N PHE A 116 -5.19 5.87 9.55
CA PHE A 116 -4.17 5.78 8.51
C PHE A 116 -2.80 5.41 9.08
N HIS A 117 -2.43 5.95 10.25
CA HIS A 117 -1.23 5.52 10.95
C HIS A 117 -1.28 4.06 11.38
N ALA A 118 -2.45 3.55 11.80
CA ALA A 118 -2.62 2.14 12.12
C ALA A 118 -2.40 1.26 10.89
N LEU A 119 -2.97 1.64 9.73
CA LEU A 119 -2.76 0.94 8.47
C LEU A 119 -1.29 0.93 8.03
N LYS A 120 -0.58 2.03 8.21
CA LYS A 120 0.85 2.10 7.91
C LYS A 120 1.70 1.16 8.78
N ARG A 121 1.30 0.92 10.02
CA ARG A 121 2.04 0.05 10.96
C ARG A 121 1.81 -1.43 10.76
N GLY A 122 0.70 -1.83 10.12
CA GLY A 122 0.40 -3.23 9.92
C GLY A 122 -1.04 -3.49 9.49
N ASP A 123 -1.32 -4.75 9.23
CA ASP A 123 -2.65 -5.26 8.94
C ASP A 123 -3.35 -5.78 10.21
N ASP A 124 -4.67 -5.93 10.12
CA ASP A 124 -5.49 -6.55 11.15
C ASP A 124 -6.07 -7.92 10.73
N LEU A 125 -5.58 -8.47 9.63
CA LEU A 125 -6.05 -9.73 9.06
C LEU A 125 -5.26 -10.93 9.57
N TYR A 126 -3.93 -10.77 9.68
CA TYR A 126 -3.02 -11.80 10.19
C TYR A 126 -2.49 -11.49 11.59
N GLY A 127 -2.90 -10.35 12.16
CA GLY A 127 -2.44 -9.84 13.45
C GLY A 127 -1.09 -9.11 13.37
N PRO A 128 -0.61 -8.55 14.49
CA PRO A 128 0.65 -7.82 14.49
C PRO A 128 1.79 -8.76 14.11
N GLN A 129 2.23 -8.63 12.86
CA GLN A 129 3.38 -9.32 12.32
C GLN A 129 4.65 -8.79 12.99
N GLY A 130 5.10 -9.55 13.98
CA GLY A 130 6.48 -9.44 14.43
C GLY A 130 6.74 -8.42 15.52
N LYS A 131 6.89 -8.95 16.66
CA LYS A 131 8.15 -8.98 17.43
C LYS A 131 8.09 -10.31 18.15
N GLY A 132 8.72 -11.30 17.60
CA GLY A 132 9.03 -12.52 18.32
C GLY A 132 9.70 -12.12 19.62
N LYS A 133 8.91 -12.02 20.69
CA LYS A 133 9.45 -12.07 22.03
C LYS A 133 9.98 -13.47 22.21
N SER A 134 11.24 -13.65 21.87
CA SER A 134 12.03 -14.73 22.41
C SER A 134 11.95 -14.58 23.94
N LYS A 135 10.99 -15.25 24.54
CA LYS A 135 11.01 -15.48 25.99
C LYS A 135 12.13 -16.48 26.23
N GLY A 136 13.32 -15.96 26.49
CA GLY A 136 14.38 -16.71 27.11
C GLY A 136 13.85 -17.29 28.43
N LYS A 137 13.60 -18.60 28.41
CA LYS A 137 13.29 -19.39 29.60
C LYS A 137 14.53 -19.35 30.48
N LYS A 138 14.54 -18.51 31.49
CA LYS A 138 15.52 -18.58 32.57
C LYS A 138 15.15 -19.77 33.41
N ASP A 139 15.82 -20.88 33.19
CA ASP A 139 15.82 -22.01 34.12
C ASP A 139 16.50 -21.53 35.42
N LYS A 140 15.69 -21.28 36.42
CA LYS A 140 16.19 -21.17 37.80
C LYS A 140 16.55 -22.57 38.28
N LYS A 141 17.85 -22.87 38.24
CA LYS A 141 18.42 -23.96 38.97
C LYS A 141 18.40 -23.60 40.46
N ASN A 142 17.50 -24.19 41.20
CA ASN A 142 17.54 -24.15 42.67
C ASN A 142 18.45 -25.27 43.15
N LYS A 143 19.36 -24.86 43.98
CA LYS A 143 20.20 -25.69 44.82
C LYS A 143 19.47 -25.86 46.15
#